data_f227e7010b06a9da1fb7c4f6e403c7b0
#
_entry.id   f227e7010b06a9da1fb7c4f6e403c7b0
#
_cell.length_a   1.000
_cell.length_b   1.000
_cell.length_c   1.000
_cell.angle_alpha   90.00
_cell.angle_beta   90.00
_cell.angle_gamma   90.00
#
_symmetry.space_group_name_H-M   'P 1'
#
loop_
_entity.id
_entity.type
_entity.pdbx_description
1 polymer ?
#
loop_
_entity_poly.entity_id
_entity_poly.type
_entity_poly.pdbx_seq_one_letter_code
_entity_poly.pdbx_strand_id
1 'polypeptide(L)'
;MTSSTTDNAIDQLVAHATKALAEYARFTQDDVDHLVKKASVAALDKHGELALLAVNETGRGVFEDKAVKNIFACEHVTNSMASLKTVGIVSRDDLTGITEIAEPVGVVCGVTPVTNPTSTTIFKSLIALKTRNPIVFAFHPSAQESSVAAARVVRDA
;
A
#
# COMPACT_ATOMS: atom_id res chain seq x y z
N MET A 1 -7.47 20.96 24.85
CA MET A 1 -7.16 19.68 25.52
C MET A 1 -7.33 18.45 24.63
N THR A 2 -7.67 18.60 23.35
CA THR A 2 -7.84 17.48 22.39
C THR A 2 -6.54 17.07 21.65
N SER A 3 -5.49 17.91 21.69
CA SER A 3 -4.21 17.66 21.03
C SER A 3 -3.48 16.43 21.58
N SER A 4 -3.42 16.25 22.90
CA SER A 4 -2.59 15.21 23.51
C SER A 4 -3.06 13.76 23.29
N THR A 5 -4.37 13.54 23.08
CA THR A 5 -4.90 12.18 22.83
C THR A 5 -4.70 11.77 21.36
N THR A 6 -4.82 12.70 20.43
CA THR A 6 -4.56 12.46 18.99
C THR A 6 -3.07 12.24 18.75
N ASP A 7 -2.21 13.05 19.36
CA ASP A 7 -0.75 12.93 19.27
C ASP A 7 -0.30 11.56 19.79
N ASN A 8 -0.84 11.09 20.93
CA ASN A 8 -0.55 9.77 21.47
C ASN A 8 -1.00 8.62 20.53
N ALA A 9 -2.16 8.76 19.85
CA ALA A 9 -2.63 7.74 18.90
C ALA A 9 -1.73 7.64 17.65
N ILE A 10 -1.26 8.79 17.13
CA ILE A 10 -0.33 8.84 16.00
C ILE A 10 1.02 8.24 16.39
N ASP A 11 1.54 8.62 17.55
CA ASP A 11 2.81 8.08 18.07
C ASP A 11 2.76 6.56 18.23
N GLN A 12 1.64 6.01 18.70
CA GLN A 12 1.44 4.56 18.80
C GLN A 12 1.43 3.89 17.43
N LEU A 13 0.74 4.47 16.44
CA LEU A 13 0.71 3.93 15.07
C LEU A 13 2.12 3.93 14.46
N VAL A 14 2.88 5.01 14.63
CA VAL A 14 4.26 5.11 14.14
C VAL A 14 5.17 4.12 14.86
N ALA A 15 5.01 3.94 16.16
CA ALA A 15 5.79 2.96 16.93
C ALA A 15 5.51 1.52 16.47
N HIS A 16 4.25 1.16 16.22
CA HIS A 16 3.89 -0.14 15.65
C HIS A 16 4.46 -0.33 14.24
N ALA A 17 4.35 0.70 13.40
CA ALA A 17 4.91 0.67 12.05
C ALA A 17 6.45 0.53 12.06
N THR A 18 7.14 1.21 12.98
CA THR A 18 8.59 1.11 13.15
C THR A 18 9.01 -0.30 13.58
N LYS A 19 8.24 -0.92 14.47
CA LYS A 19 8.47 -2.32 14.86
C LYS A 19 8.28 -3.27 13.66
N ALA A 20 7.20 -3.10 12.92
CA ALA A 20 6.93 -3.88 11.70
C ALA A 20 8.03 -3.70 10.65
N LEU A 21 8.58 -2.48 10.49
CA LEU A 21 9.72 -2.20 9.61
C LEU A 21 10.94 -3.07 9.97
N ALA A 22 11.28 -3.15 11.25
CA ALA A 22 12.43 -3.93 11.71
C ALA A 22 12.29 -5.44 11.44
N GLU A 23 11.07 -5.96 11.50
CA GLU A 23 10.75 -7.34 11.17
C GLU A 23 10.76 -7.55 9.65
N TYR A 24 10.08 -6.69 8.90
CA TYR A 24 9.92 -6.80 7.45
C TYR A 24 11.21 -6.52 6.67
N ALA A 25 12.12 -5.71 7.21
CA ALA A 25 13.43 -5.45 6.60
C ALA A 25 14.29 -6.72 6.39
N ARG A 26 13.97 -7.81 7.10
CA ARG A 26 14.67 -9.11 7.00
C ARG A 26 14.13 -10.01 5.88
N PHE A 27 13.02 -9.65 5.25
CA PHE A 27 12.40 -10.47 4.22
C PHE A 27 13.24 -10.47 2.95
N THR A 28 13.29 -11.63 2.31
CA THR A 28 13.95 -11.80 1.01
C THR A 28 13.11 -11.20 -0.12
N GLN A 29 13.70 -11.10 -1.31
CA GLN A 29 12.95 -10.66 -2.50
C GLN A 29 11.77 -11.60 -2.80
N ASP A 30 11.99 -12.92 -2.67
CA ASP A 30 10.94 -13.92 -2.94
C ASP A 30 9.78 -13.81 -1.94
N ASP A 31 10.07 -13.57 -0.65
CA ASP A 31 9.05 -13.35 0.37
C ASP A 31 8.21 -12.10 0.04
N VAL A 32 8.88 -11.00 -0.32
CA VAL A 32 8.22 -9.74 -0.68
C VAL A 32 7.35 -9.91 -1.91
N ASP A 33 7.86 -10.57 -2.96
CA ASP A 33 7.12 -10.80 -4.21
C ASP A 33 5.90 -11.70 -3.97
N HIS A 34 6.04 -12.71 -3.12
CA HIS A 34 4.93 -13.58 -2.71
C HIS A 34 3.83 -12.79 -1.99
N LEU A 35 4.20 -11.93 -1.03
CA LEU A 35 3.24 -11.12 -0.28
C LEU A 35 2.52 -10.11 -1.19
N VAL A 36 3.25 -9.42 -2.06
CA VAL A 36 2.66 -8.47 -3.03
C VAL A 36 1.66 -9.19 -3.93
N LYS A 37 2.00 -10.39 -4.42
CA LYS A 37 1.10 -11.18 -5.26
C LYS A 37 -0.17 -11.60 -4.50
N LYS A 38 -0.05 -12.10 -3.27
CA LYS A 38 -1.21 -12.48 -2.43
C LYS A 38 -2.12 -11.29 -2.17
N ALA A 39 -1.56 -10.17 -1.74
CA ALA A 39 -2.31 -8.95 -1.47
C ALA A 39 -3.01 -8.41 -2.73
N SER A 40 -2.34 -8.46 -3.88
CA SER A 40 -2.90 -8.05 -5.17
C SER A 40 -4.09 -8.92 -5.57
N VAL A 41 -3.98 -10.25 -5.45
CA VAL A 41 -5.07 -11.18 -5.79
C VAL A 41 -6.25 -10.98 -4.85
N ALA A 42 -6.03 -10.85 -3.55
CA ALA A 42 -7.11 -10.59 -2.60
C ALA A 42 -7.85 -9.28 -2.88
N ALA A 43 -7.13 -8.23 -3.23
CA ALA A 43 -7.72 -6.95 -3.61
C ALA A 43 -8.48 -7.04 -4.95
N LEU A 44 -7.96 -7.82 -5.91
CA LEU A 44 -8.61 -8.09 -7.19
C LEU A 44 -9.93 -8.84 -7.00
N ASP A 45 -9.98 -9.84 -6.15
CA ASP A 45 -11.20 -10.59 -5.85
C ASP A 45 -12.32 -9.69 -5.26
N LYS A 46 -11.93 -8.59 -4.61
CA LYS A 46 -12.84 -7.62 -3.99
C LYS A 46 -13.03 -6.33 -4.81
N HIS A 47 -12.47 -6.23 -6.01
CA HIS A 47 -12.46 -5.00 -6.80
C HIS A 47 -13.84 -4.38 -7.01
N GLY A 48 -14.85 -5.20 -7.30
CA GLY A 48 -16.23 -4.75 -7.52
C GLY A 48 -16.91 -4.31 -6.22
N GLU A 49 -16.82 -5.11 -5.15
CA GLU A 49 -17.40 -4.75 -3.84
C GLU A 49 -16.83 -3.42 -3.33
N LEU A 50 -15.53 -3.23 -3.45
CA LEU A 50 -14.85 -1.99 -3.05
C LEU A 50 -15.24 -0.81 -3.94
N ALA A 51 -15.45 -1.02 -5.25
CA ALA A 51 -15.92 0.01 -6.16
C ALA A 51 -17.31 0.48 -5.80
N LEU A 52 -18.24 -0.46 -5.54
CA LEU A 52 -19.61 -0.15 -5.14
C LEU A 52 -19.66 0.60 -3.81
N LEU A 53 -18.90 0.16 -2.82
CA LEU A 53 -18.78 0.82 -1.52
C LEU A 53 -18.30 2.28 -1.69
N ALA A 54 -17.27 2.50 -2.51
CA ALA A 54 -16.71 3.83 -2.76
C ALA A 54 -17.72 4.76 -3.46
N VAL A 55 -18.52 4.27 -4.40
CA VAL A 55 -19.61 5.07 -5.04
C VAL A 55 -20.67 5.44 -4.03
N ASN A 56 -21.13 4.47 -3.25
CA ASN A 56 -22.21 4.67 -2.26
C ASN A 56 -21.78 5.66 -1.16
N GLU A 57 -20.56 5.54 -0.65
CA GLU A 57 -20.05 6.41 0.40
C GLU A 57 -19.79 7.84 -0.09
N THR A 58 -19.17 7.97 -1.26
CA THR A 58 -18.68 9.28 -1.72
C THR A 58 -19.62 10.03 -2.65
N GLY A 59 -20.56 9.33 -3.28
CA GLY A 59 -21.40 9.88 -4.35
C GLY A 59 -20.63 10.34 -5.59
N ARG A 60 -19.39 9.86 -5.78
CA ARG A 60 -18.47 10.34 -6.83
C ARG A 60 -18.11 9.23 -7.81
N GLY A 61 -18.21 9.55 -9.10
CA GLY A 61 -17.92 8.66 -10.21
C GLY A 61 -19.00 7.59 -10.39
N VAL A 62 -18.72 6.63 -11.27
CA VAL A 62 -19.58 5.50 -11.58
C VAL A 62 -18.90 4.18 -11.19
N PHE A 63 -19.69 3.17 -10.95
CA PHE A 63 -19.23 1.86 -10.48
C PHE A 63 -18.21 1.22 -11.43
N GLU A 64 -18.50 1.22 -12.73
CA GLU A 64 -17.67 0.58 -13.74
C GLU A 64 -16.26 1.16 -13.79
N ASP A 65 -16.17 2.48 -13.78
CA ASP A 65 -14.87 3.17 -13.80
C ASP A 65 -14.07 2.90 -12.53
N LYS A 66 -14.73 2.85 -11.38
CA LYS A 66 -14.06 2.53 -10.10
C LYS A 66 -13.61 1.08 -10.04
N ALA A 67 -14.41 0.16 -10.56
CA ALA A 67 -14.02 -1.24 -10.67
C ALA A 67 -12.78 -1.41 -11.56
N VAL A 68 -12.76 -0.77 -12.74
CA VAL A 68 -11.59 -0.76 -13.64
C VAL A 68 -10.37 -0.15 -12.97
N LYS A 69 -10.51 0.93 -12.20
CA LYS A 69 -9.39 1.54 -11.45
C LYS A 69 -8.85 0.62 -10.36
N ASN A 70 -9.71 -0.13 -9.69
CA ASN A 70 -9.27 -1.14 -8.71
C ASN A 70 -8.51 -2.27 -9.41
N ILE A 71 -9.01 -2.79 -10.55
CA ILE A 71 -8.30 -3.79 -11.37
C ILE A 71 -6.94 -3.24 -11.81
N PHE A 72 -6.88 -2.00 -12.30
CA PHE A 72 -5.62 -1.37 -12.68
C PHE A 72 -4.61 -1.34 -11.52
N ALA A 73 -5.05 -0.98 -10.32
CA ALA A 73 -4.21 -0.98 -9.13
C ALA A 73 -3.69 -2.38 -8.77
N CYS A 74 -4.52 -3.41 -8.93
CA CYS A 74 -4.14 -4.79 -8.62
C CYS A 74 -3.25 -5.41 -9.70
N GLU A 75 -3.65 -5.36 -10.97
CA GLU A 75 -2.97 -6.06 -12.05
C GLU A 75 -1.83 -5.23 -12.66
N HIS A 76 -2.15 -4.04 -13.18
CA HIS A 76 -1.16 -3.27 -13.95
C HIS A 76 -0.02 -2.75 -13.07
N VAL A 77 -0.34 -2.24 -11.88
CA VAL A 77 0.70 -1.75 -10.94
C VAL A 77 1.56 -2.93 -10.47
N THR A 78 0.95 -4.05 -10.08
CA THR A 78 1.70 -5.23 -9.64
C THR A 78 2.58 -5.80 -10.75
N ASN A 79 2.04 -5.95 -11.96
CA ASN A 79 2.81 -6.46 -13.09
C ASN A 79 3.97 -5.54 -13.48
N SER A 80 3.78 -4.22 -13.40
CA SER A 80 4.87 -3.26 -13.66
C SER A 80 6.02 -3.34 -12.64
N MET A 81 5.73 -3.82 -11.43
CA MET A 81 6.71 -4.00 -10.36
C MET A 81 7.30 -5.42 -10.30
N ALA A 82 6.75 -6.37 -11.03
CA ALA A 82 7.08 -7.80 -10.88
C ALA A 82 8.58 -8.10 -11.06
N SER A 83 9.23 -7.44 -12.03
CA SER A 83 10.65 -7.62 -12.34
C SER A 83 11.59 -6.72 -11.53
N LEU A 84 11.06 -5.80 -10.74
CA LEU A 84 11.88 -4.86 -10.00
C LEU A 84 12.52 -5.52 -8.78
N LYS A 85 13.84 -5.42 -8.69
CA LYS A 85 14.58 -5.73 -7.46
C LYS A 85 14.40 -4.61 -6.46
N THR A 86 13.91 -4.96 -5.27
CA THR A 86 13.66 -4.01 -4.17
C THR A 86 14.28 -4.47 -2.85
N VAL A 87 15.09 -5.53 -2.89
CA VAL A 87 15.77 -6.12 -1.72
C VAL A 87 17.23 -6.37 -2.06
N GLY A 88 18.13 -5.88 -1.21
CA GLY A 88 19.56 -6.11 -1.33
C GLY A 88 20.19 -5.40 -2.53
N ILE A 89 21.21 -6.00 -3.13
CA ILE A 89 21.94 -5.40 -4.26
C ILE A 89 21.05 -5.37 -5.51
N VAL A 90 20.77 -4.16 -5.99
CA VAL A 90 19.95 -3.88 -7.18
C VAL A 90 20.81 -3.92 -8.44
N SER A 91 21.97 -3.27 -8.39
CA SER A 91 22.93 -3.25 -9.47
C SER A 91 24.37 -3.21 -8.96
N ARG A 92 25.32 -3.64 -9.80
CA ARG A 92 26.76 -3.48 -9.57
C ARG A 92 27.42 -3.10 -10.89
N ASP A 93 28.18 -2.05 -10.86
CA ASP A 93 29.03 -1.60 -11.96
C ASP A 93 30.50 -1.80 -11.58
N ASP A 94 31.13 -2.83 -12.11
CA ASP A 94 32.52 -3.16 -11.80
C ASP A 94 33.53 -2.16 -12.43
N LEU A 95 33.11 -1.37 -13.46
CA LEU A 95 33.96 -0.38 -14.09
C LEU A 95 34.11 0.88 -13.21
N THR A 96 33.01 1.32 -12.61
CA THR A 96 32.98 2.48 -11.71
C THR A 96 33.15 2.12 -10.24
N GLY A 97 33.05 0.83 -9.89
CA GLY A 97 33.06 0.34 -8.52
C GLY A 97 31.81 0.69 -7.71
N ILE A 98 30.71 1.08 -8.39
CA ILE A 98 29.46 1.47 -7.74
C ILE A 98 28.58 0.23 -7.54
N THR A 99 28.07 0.09 -6.30
CA THR A 99 27.05 -0.91 -5.97
C THR A 99 25.82 -0.20 -5.41
N GLU A 100 24.64 -0.43 -6.03
CA GLU A 100 23.36 0.09 -5.58
C GLU A 100 22.65 -0.96 -4.71
N ILE A 101 22.17 -0.53 -3.55
CA ILE A 101 21.47 -1.38 -2.59
C ILE A 101 20.10 -0.78 -2.31
N ALA A 102 19.04 -1.60 -2.45
CA ALA A 102 17.68 -1.20 -2.10
C ALA A 102 17.42 -1.41 -0.61
N GLU A 103 17.09 -0.32 0.08
CA GLU A 103 16.71 -0.32 1.48
C GLU A 103 15.36 0.40 1.68
N PRO A 104 14.54 -0.01 2.67
CA PRO A 104 13.32 0.72 2.98
C PRO A 104 13.65 2.14 3.50
N VAL A 105 12.82 3.11 3.11
CA VAL A 105 13.01 4.51 3.53
C VAL A 105 12.45 4.79 4.92
N GLY A 106 11.59 3.90 5.45
CA GLY A 106 10.97 4.06 6.76
C GLY A 106 9.44 3.97 6.73
N VAL A 107 8.80 4.53 7.74
CA VAL A 107 7.34 4.59 7.83
C VAL A 107 6.80 5.61 6.83
N VAL A 108 5.90 5.18 5.95
CA VAL A 108 5.28 6.03 4.91
C VAL A 108 3.94 6.55 5.41
N CYS A 109 3.67 7.85 5.23
CA CYS A 109 2.34 8.43 5.42
C CYS A 109 1.55 8.37 4.11
N GLY A 110 0.50 7.57 4.08
CA GLY A 110 -0.33 7.33 2.90
C GLY A 110 -1.60 8.21 2.89
N VAL A 111 -1.52 9.42 2.36
CA VAL A 111 -2.71 10.27 2.19
C VAL A 111 -3.54 9.80 1.00
N THR A 112 -4.85 9.59 1.17
CA THR A 112 -5.76 9.12 0.11
C THR A 112 -6.83 10.16 -0.21
N PRO A 113 -7.20 10.32 -1.51
CA PRO A 113 -8.23 11.26 -1.93
C PRO A 113 -9.63 10.67 -1.80
N VAL A 114 -10.66 11.54 -1.85
CA VAL A 114 -12.07 11.12 -1.91
C VAL A 114 -12.46 10.56 -3.28
N THR A 115 -11.79 10.99 -4.35
CA THR A 115 -12.16 10.63 -5.73
C THR A 115 -11.81 9.19 -6.11
N ASN A 116 -10.71 8.65 -5.58
CA ASN A 116 -10.21 7.30 -5.85
C ASN A 116 -9.75 6.61 -4.56
N PRO A 117 -10.62 6.46 -3.55
CA PRO A 117 -10.21 6.01 -2.23
C PRO A 117 -9.65 4.58 -2.24
N THR A 118 -10.37 3.64 -2.84
CA THR A 118 -10.02 2.22 -2.83
C THR A 118 -8.81 1.90 -3.69
N SER A 119 -8.80 2.31 -4.96
CA SER A 119 -7.66 2.07 -5.84
C SER A 119 -6.37 2.73 -5.33
N THR A 120 -6.46 3.93 -4.75
CA THR A 120 -5.30 4.61 -4.15
C THR A 120 -4.77 3.86 -2.93
N THR A 121 -5.65 3.37 -2.06
CA THR A 121 -5.27 2.55 -0.91
C THR A 121 -4.58 1.27 -1.37
N ILE A 122 -5.16 0.56 -2.34
CA ILE A 122 -4.60 -0.68 -2.89
C ILE A 122 -3.20 -0.45 -3.45
N PHE A 123 -3.02 0.47 -4.43
CA PHE A 123 -1.73 0.61 -5.08
C PHE A 123 -0.64 1.13 -4.12
N LYS A 124 -0.98 2.04 -3.21
CA LYS A 124 -0.03 2.51 -2.19
C LYS A 124 0.41 1.40 -1.25
N SER A 125 -0.52 0.54 -0.84
CA SER A 125 -0.20 -0.65 -0.05
C SER A 125 0.75 -1.59 -0.80
N LEU A 126 0.46 -1.90 -2.07
CA LEU A 126 1.28 -2.81 -2.87
C LEU A 126 2.70 -2.26 -3.12
N ILE A 127 2.84 -0.95 -3.39
CA ILE A 127 4.16 -0.31 -3.53
C ILE A 127 4.91 -0.32 -2.20
N ALA A 128 4.23 0.01 -1.09
CA ALA A 128 4.84 -0.01 0.24
C ALA A 128 5.31 -1.42 0.61
N LEU A 129 4.49 -2.45 0.36
CA LEU A 129 4.88 -3.86 0.52
C LEU A 129 6.09 -4.20 -0.35
N LYS A 130 6.07 -3.89 -1.65
CA LYS A 130 7.17 -4.20 -2.57
C LYS A 130 8.50 -3.61 -2.13
N THR A 131 8.47 -2.45 -1.47
CA THR A 131 9.66 -1.73 -1.01
C THR A 131 9.95 -1.91 0.48
N ARG A 132 9.28 -2.83 1.14
CA ARG A 132 9.41 -3.16 2.57
C ARG A 132 9.17 -1.97 3.51
N ASN A 133 8.33 -1.03 3.10
CA ASN A 133 7.97 0.12 3.92
C ASN A 133 6.61 -0.11 4.59
N PRO A 134 6.48 0.01 5.90
CA PRO A 134 5.18 0.09 6.55
C PRO A 134 4.49 1.40 6.18
N ILE A 135 3.17 1.35 6.03
CA ILE A 135 2.37 2.52 5.67
C ILE A 135 1.29 2.80 6.72
N VAL A 136 1.23 4.04 7.16
CA VAL A 136 0.15 4.57 8.01
C VAL A 136 -0.72 5.45 7.13
N PHE A 137 -2.00 5.09 6.99
CA PHE A 137 -2.92 5.83 6.13
C PHE A 137 -3.59 7.00 6.82
N ALA A 138 -3.69 8.12 6.10
CA ALA A 138 -4.54 9.26 6.40
C ALA A 138 -5.64 9.33 5.33
N PHE A 139 -6.79 8.73 5.62
CA PHE A 139 -7.92 8.65 4.71
C PHE A 139 -8.70 9.96 4.67
N HIS A 140 -9.24 10.31 3.49
CA HIS A 140 -10.13 11.45 3.36
C HIS A 140 -11.40 11.26 4.23
N PRO A 141 -11.85 12.25 5.00
CA PRO A 141 -13.01 12.11 5.90
C PRO A 141 -14.29 11.60 5.24
N SER A 142 -14.53 11.96 3.97
CA SER A 142 -15.72 11.52 3.20
C SER A 142 -15.51 10.20 2.45
N ALA A 143 -14.46 9.43 2.72
CA ALA A 143 -14.15 8.16 2.08
C ALA A 143 -13.42 7.20 3.05
N GLN A 144 -13.78 7.27 4.33
CA GLN A 144 -13.12 6.46 5.35
C GLN A 144 -13.53 4.99 5.29
N GLU A 145 -14.81 4.72 5.10
CA GLU A 145 -15.34 3.35 5.10
C GLU A 145 -14.74 2.53 3.95
N SER A 146 -14.81 3.04 2.73
CA SER A 146 -14.25 2.38 1.54
C SER A 146 -12.72 2.26 1.59
N SER A 147 -12.03 3.29 2.07
CA SER A 147 -10.57 3.25 2.22
C SER A 147 -10.13 2.23 3.28
N VAL A 148 -10.80 2.20 4.44
CA VAL A 148 -10.53 1.22 5.50
C VAL A 148 -10.82 -0.20 5.01
N ALA A 149 -11.93 -0.41 4.28
CA ALA A 149 -12.26 -1.71 3.70
C ALA A 149 -11.16 -2.19 2.75
N ALA A 150 -10.68 -1.32 1.85
CA ALA A 150 -9.57 -1.65 0.95
C ALA A 150 -8.27 -1.99 1.70
N ALA A 151 -7.92 -1.22 2.73
CA ALA A 151 -6.74 -1.47 3.54
C ALA A 151 -6.83 -2.81 4.28
N ARG A 152 -8.02 -3.16 4.80
CA ARG A 152 -8.25 -4.44 5.49
C ARG A 152 -8.08 -5.63 4.54
N VAL A 153 -8.62 -5.55 3.33
CA VAL A 153 -8.47 -6.62 2.32
C VAL A 153 -6.97 -6.91 2.06
N VAL A 154 -6.16 -5.87 1.89
CA VAL A 154 -4.72 -6.03 1.69
C VAL A 154 -4.00 -6.57 2.94
N ARG A 155 -4.40 -6.10 4.13
CA ARG A 155 -3.80 -6.54 5.40
C ARG A 155 -4.08 -8.00 5.71
N ASP A 156 -5.29 -8.46 5.43
CA ASP A 156 -5.78 -9.78 5.85
C ASP A 156 -5.42 -10.88 4.84
N ALA A 157 -4.78 -10.53 3.71
CA ALA A 157 -4.28 -11.45 2.68
C ALA A 157 -3.01 -12.19 3.13
#